data_2a01adb79add7b7e20f53befadf3c412
#
_entry.id   2a01adb79add7b7e20f53befadf3c412
#
_cell.length_a   1.000
_cell.length_b   1.000
_cell.length_c   1.000
_cell.angle_alpha   90.00
_cell.angle_beta   90.00
_cell.angle_gamma   90.00
#
_symmetry.space_group_name_H-M   'P 1'
#
loop_
_entity.id
_entity.type
_entity.pdbx_description
1 polymer ?
#
loop_
_entity_poly.entity_id
_entity_poly.type
_entity_poly.pdbx_seq_one_letter_code
_entity_poly.pdbx_strand_id
1 'polypeptide(L)'
;PIEELARICDGAGEAEAKKWVDAEFQPSTLSKDQQMAEMKWFIEAAKKLQAKGVKEVSVVSETITTHEYESKTLAKAFTEITGITVKHDLIQEGDVVEKLQTSMQSGKSIYDGWISDSDLIGTHYRYGKIMNLTDYMAGKGKEWTNPGLDIKDFIGTSFTTAPDGKLYQLPDQQFANLYWF
;
A
#
# COMPACT_ATOMS: atom_id res chain seq x y z
N PRO A 1 14.89 -26.37 17.08
CA PRO A 1 13.73 -26.86 16.33
C PRO A 1 12.91 -25.68 15.81
N ILE A 2 11.61 -25.75 15.72
CA ILE A 2 10.75 -24.77 15.03
C ILE A 2 10.81 -23.36 15.67
N GLU A 3 10.88 -23.28 17.00
CA GLU A 3 10.96 -21.99 17.72
C GLU A 3 12.29 -21.26 17.50
N GLU A 4 13.37 -22.00 17.29
CA GLU A 4 14.68 -21.43 17.01
C GLU A 4 14.79 -20.94 15.57
N LEU A 5 14.18 -21.67 14.62
CA LEU A 5 14.00 -21.21 13.24
C LEU A 5 13.10 -19.96 13.16
N ALA A 6 12.02 -19.90 13.94
CA ALA A 6 11.16 -18.73 14.02
C ALA A 6 11.92 -17.51 14.55
N ARG A 7 12.74 -17.65 15.60
CA ARG A 7 13.60 -16.58 16.13
C ARG A 7 14.65 -16.10 15.11
N ILE A 8 15.22 -17.02 14.34
CA ILE A 8 16.19 -16.67 13.29
C ILE A 8 15.49 -15.88 12.17
N CYS A 9 14.28 -16.29 11.78
CA CYS A 9 13.48 -15.57 10.80
C CYS A 9 13.02 -14.19 11.31
N ASP A 10 12.70 -14.09 12.61
CA ASP A 10 12.33 -12.82 13.25
C ASP A 10 13.50 -11.84 13.26
N GLY A 11 14.69 -12.31 13.63
CA GLY A 11 15.90 -11.49 13.61
C GLY A 11 16.33 -11.08 12.21
N ALA A 12 16.04 -11.89 11.19
CA ALA A 12 16.36 -11.55 9.80
C ALA A 12 15.51 -10.37 9.29
N GLY A 13 14.20 -10.38 9.55
CA GLY A 13 13.31 -9.27 9.17
C GLY A 13 13.69 -7.94 9.84
N GLU A 14 14.02 -7.96 11.13
CA GLU A 14 14.49 -6.76 11.86
C GLU A 14 15.86 -6.27 11.35
N ALA A 15 16.77 -7.17 10.98
CA ALA A 15 18.06 -6.80 10.41
C ALA A 15 17.91 -6.13 9.04
N GLU A 16 17.05 -6.67 8.17
CA GLU A 16 16.74 -6.05 6.88
C GLU A 16 16.00 -4.71 7.06
N ALA A 17 15.04 -4.62 7.99
CA ALA A 17 14.37 -3.38 8.33
C ALA A 17 15.38 -2.29 8.75
N LYS A 18 16.32 -2.63 9.63
CA LYS A 18 17.37 -1.68 10.05
C LYS A 18 18.23 -1.22 8.88
N LYS A 19 18.61 -2.11 7.99
CA LYS A 19 19.38 -1.81 6.79
C LYS A 19 18.64 -0.80 5.90
N TRP A 20 17.34 -1.02 5.65
CA TRP A 20 16.53 -0.13 4.85
C TRP A 20 16.28 1.23 5.52
N VAL A 21 16.03 1.25 6.83
CA VAL A 21 15.88 2.49 7.62
C VAL A 21 17.16 3.32 7.57
N ASP A 22 18.34 2.68 7.68
CA ASP A 22 19.61 3.38 7.65
C ASP A 22 20.02 3.88 6.27
N ALA A 23 19.62 3.19 5.19
CA ALA A 23 20.08 3.50 3.84
C ALA A 23 19.07 4.30 3.01
N GLU A 24 17.77 3.97 3.08
CA GLU A 24 16.77 4.44 2.11
C GLU A 24 15.69 5.30 2.75
N PHE A 25 15.21 4.98 3.97
CA PHE A 25 14.09 5.69 4.56
C PHE A 25 14.51 7.01 5.23
N GLN A 26 15.41 7.73 4.58
CA GLN A 26 15.91 9.05 4.92
C GLN A 26 15.60 10.04 3.78
N PRO A 27 15.23 11.30 4.03
CA PRO A 27 14.90 11.87 5.34
C PRO A 27 13.48 11.47 5.80
N SER A 28 13.27 11.45 7.10
CA SER A 28 11.96 11.23 7.71
C SER A 28 11.80 12.14 8.93
N THR A 29 10.56 12.54 9.22
CA THR A 29 10.22 13.24 10.46
C THR A 29 10.20 12.31 11.67
N LEU A 30 10.10 11.00 11.44
CA LEU A 30 10.18 9.98 12.48
C LEU A 30 11.63 9.73 12.87
N SER A 31 11.89 9.58 14.18
CA SER A 31 13.18 9.08 14.66
C SER A 31 13.43 7.64 14.15
N LYS A 32 14.69 7.21 14.15
CA LYS A 32 15.04 5.83 13.77
C LYS A 32 14.33 4.79 14.62
N ASP A 33 14.16 5.03 15.90
CA ASP A 33 13.43 4.12 16.80
C ASP A 33 11.95 4.03 16.44
N GLN A 34 11.32 5.15 16.08
CA GLN A 34 9.94 5.17 15.59
C GLN A 34 9.81 4.45 14.26
N GLN A 35 10.73 4.68 13.31
CA GLN A 35 10.76 3.95 12.04
C GLN A 35 10.90 2.44 12.26
N MET A 36 11.79 2.03 13.17
CA MET A 36 11.96 0.61 13.52
C MET A 36 10.72 0.01 14.19
N ALA A 37 9.99 0.78 15.01
CA ALA A 37 8.72 0.35 15.58
C ALA A 37 7.64 0.12 14.50
N GLU A 38 7.58 0.99 13.49
CA GLU A 38 6.72 0.81 12.32
C GLU A 38 7.09 -0.47 11.54
N MET A 39 8.38 -0.67 11.26
CA MET A 39 8.85 -1.88 10.56
C MET A 39 8.50 -3.14 11.33
N LYS A 40 8.63 -3.13 12.64
CA LYS A 40 8.26 -4.26 13.50
C LYS A 40 6.77 -4.59 13.39
N TRP A 41 5.92 -3.58 13.35
CA TRP A 41 4.49 -3.80 13.13
C TRP A 41 4.22 -4.51 11.80
N PHE A 42 4.87 -4.08 10.70
CA PHE A 42 4.73 -4.74 9.40
C PHE A 42 5.21 -6.18 9.42
N ILE A 43 6.33 -6.47 10.08
CA ILE A 43 6.86 -7.83 10.23
C ILE A 43 5.85 -8.72 10.97
N GLU A 44 5.29 -8.24 12.06
CA GLU A 44 4.31 -9.00 12.86
C GLU A 44 2.98 -9.21 12.10
N ALA A 45 2.49 -8.19 11.40
CA ALA A 45 1.32 -8.30 10.54
C ALA A 45 1.55 -9.31 9.41
N ALA A 46 2.70 -9.26 8.77
CA ALA A 46 3.07 -10.18 7.70
C ALA A 46 3.10 -11.63 8.16
N LYS A 47 3.65 -11.93 9.35
CA LYS A 47 3.63 -13.28 9.93
C LYS A 47 2.22 -13.83 10.10
N LYS A 48 1.29 -12.99 10.57
CA LYS A 48 -0.12 -13.37 10.72
C LYS A 48 -0.77 -13.66 9.37
N LEU A 49 -0.44 -12.87 8.34
CA LEU A 49 -0.93 -13.07 6.97
C LEU A 49 -0.34 -14.34 6.35
N GLN A 50 0.96 -14.56 6.51
CA GLN A 50 1.64 -15.78 6.05
C GLN A 50 1.07 -17.05 6.69
N ALA A 51 0.72 -17.01 7.97
CA ALA A 51 0.04 -18.10 8.66
C ALA A 51 -1.36 -18.39 8.07
N LYS A 52 -1.98 -17.41 7.41
CA LYS A 52 -3.24 -17.56 6.65
C LYS A 52 -3.01 -17.94 5.17
N GLY A 53 -1.77 -18.17 4.77
CA GLY A 53 -1.41 -18.60 3.41
C GLY A 53 -1.09 -17.46 2.45
N VAL A 54 -1.08 -16.20 2.89
CA VAL A 54 -0.70 -15.05 2.04
C VAL A 54 0.81 -15.05 1.84
N LYS A 55 1.24 -15.12 0.59
CA LYS A 55 2.66 -15.13 0.22
C LYS A 55 3.04 -13.99 -0.70
N GLU A 56 2.07 -13.41 -1.39
CA GLU A 56 2.27 -12.33 -2.35
C GLU A 56 1.07 -11.39 -2.38
N VAL A 57 1.32 -10.17 -2.82
CA VAL A 57 0.33 -9.13 -3.13
C VAL A 57 0.63 -8.61 -4.52
N SER A 58 -0.40 -8.42 -5.33
CA SER A 58 -0.30 -7.89 -6.68
C SER A 58 -0.93 -6.51 -6.79
N VAL A 59 -0.18 -5.58 -7.35
CA VAL A 59 -0.60 -4.19 -7.57
C VAL A 59 -0.32 -3.79 -9.01
N VAL A 60 -1.10 -2.89 -9.56
CA VAL A 60 -0.87 -2.30 -10.87
C VAL A 60 -0.96 -0.78 -10.78
N SER A 61 -0.10 -0.11 -11.53
CA SER A 61 -0.10 1.35 -11.71
C SER A 61 0.40 1.74 -13.09
N GLU A 62 0.27 3.03 -13.41
CA GLU A 62 0.91 3.59 -14.59
C GLU A 62 2.44 3.62 -14.45
N THR A 63 3.12 3.71 -15.61
CA THR A 63 4.59 3.78 -15.66
C THR A 63 5.04 5.22 -15.57
N ILE A 64 5.32 5.68 -14.36
CA ILE A 64 5.93 6.97 -14.06
C ILE A 64 7.04 6.81 -13.03
N THR A 65 7.89 7.81 -12.88
CA THR A 65 9.08 7.75 -12.01
C THR A 65 8.76 7.36 -10.57
N THR A 66 7.68 7.88 -10.00
CA THR A 66 7.24 7.54 -8.62
C THR A 66 6.91 6.05 -8.51
N HIS A 67 6.06 5.56 -9.41
CA HIS A 67 5.66 4.13 -9.39
C HIS A 67 6.81 3.19 -9.77
N GLU A 68 7.78 3.66 -10.56
CA GLU A 68 9.02 2.90 -10.78
C GLU A 68 9.84 2.75 -9.50
N TYR A 69 9.92 3.80 -8.67
CA TYR A 69 10.58 3.73 -7.37
C TYR A 69 9.84 2.78 -6.43
N GLU A 70 8.53 2.86 -6.37
CA GLU A 70 7.70 1.94 -5.58
C GLU A 70 7.88 0.48 -6.00
N SER A 71 7.83 0.22 -7.30
CA SER A 71 7.96 -1.14 -7.85
C SER A 71 9.37 -1.71 -7.68
N LYS A 72 10.41 -0.90 -7.93
CA LYS A 72 11.79 -1.38 -7.95
C LYS A 72 12.46 -1.33 -6.58
N THR A 73 12.11 -0.35 -5.75
CA THR A 73 12.77 -0.09 -4.47
C THR A 73 11.88 -0.45 -3.28
N LEU A 74 10.70 0.15 -3.16
CA LEU A 74 9.83 -0.06 -1.99
C LEU A 74 9.23 -1.47 -1.94
N ALA A 75 8.82 -2.03 -3.08
CA ALA A 75 8.33 -3.41 -3.15
C ALA A 75 9.43 -4.43 -2.77
N LYS A 76 10.67 -4.14 -3.17
CA LYS A 76 11.84 -4.95 -2.75
C LYS A 76 12.07 -4.84 -1.24
N ALA A 77 12.07 -3.61 -0.70
CA ALA A 77 12.22 -3.39 0.74
C ALA A 77 11.14 -4.13 1.54
N PHE A 78 9.88 -3.98 1.15
CA PHE A 78 8.77 -4.68 1.80
C PHE A 78 8.94 -6.20 1.76
N THR A 79 9.34 -6.75 0.61
CA THR A 79 9.58 -8.19 0.46
C THR A 79 10.72 -8.68 1.35
N GLU A 80 11.85 -7.97 1.38
CA GLU A 80 13.01 -8.33 2.21
C GLU A 80 12.70 -8.24 3.71
N ILE A 81 11.92 -7.25 4.12
CA ILE A 81 11.54 -7.04 5.54
C ILE A 81 10.49 -8.04 6.00
N THR A 82 9.48 -8.30 5.18
CA THR A 82 8.27 -9.04 5.60
C THR A 82 8.21 -10.47 5.10
N GLY A 83 8.95 -10.82 4.05
CA GLY A 83 8.85 -12.10 3.37
C GLY A 83 7.59 -12.27 2.51
N ILE A 84 6.75 -11.24 2.36
CA ILE A 84 5.62 -11.22 1.43
C ILE A 84 6.07 -10.55 0.13
N THR A 85 5.96 -11.27 -0.98
CA THR A 85 6.32 -10.74 -2.29
C THR A 85 5.32 -9.68 -2.75
N VAL A 86 5.80 -8.52 -3.17
CA VAL A 86 4.97 -7.51 -3.86
C VAL A 86 5.26 -7.59 -5.35
N LYS A 87 4.22 -7.89 -6.13
CA LYS A 87 4.24 -7.82 -7.59
C LYS A 87 3.58 -6.50 -8.00
N HIS A 88 4.38 -5.56 -8.44
CA HIS A 88 3.90 -4.26 -8.88
C HIS A 88 4.11 -4.12 -10.39
N ASP A 89 3.03 -4.31 -11.14
CA ASP A 89 3.02 -4.19 -12.59
C ASP A 89 2.94 -2.72 -12.99
N LEU A 90 3.85 -2.31 -13.86
CA LEU A 90 3.88 -0.98 -14.46
C LEU A 90 3.41 -1.07 -15.90
N ILE A 91 2.30 -0.43 -16.21
CA ILE A 91 1.70 -0.44 -17.55
C ILE A 91 1.33 0.99 -17.97
N GLN A 92 0.77 1.14 -19.16
CA GLN A 92 0.31 2.44 -19.64
C GLN A 92 -0.97 2.86 -18.89
N GLU A 93 -1.13 4.14 -18.58
CA GLU A 93 -2.21 4.69 -17.75
C GLU A 93 -3.62 4.28 -18.24
N GLY A 94 -3.89 4.42 -19.54
CA GLY A 94 -5.16 4.01 -20.13
C GLY A 94 -5.46 2.52 -19.95
N ASP A 95 -4.42 1.67 -19.96
CA ASP A 95 -4.56 0.23 -19.72
C ASP A 95 -4.89 -0.05 -18.25
N VAL A 96 -4.37 0.74 -17.30
CA VAL A 96 -4.76 0.65 -15.88
C VAL A 96 -6.24 0.92 -15.73
N VAL A 97 -6.72 2.02 -16.31
CA VAL A 97 -8.14 2.42 -16.25
C VAL A 97 -9.04 1.37 -16.87
N GLU A 98 -8.69 0.83 -18.05
CA GLU A 98 -9.47 -0.21 -18.74
C GLU A 98 -9.53 -1.51 -17.93
N LYS A 99 -8.39 -1.98 -17.41
CA LYS A 99 -8.33 -3.18 -16.57
C LYS A 99 -9.15 -3.03 -15.29
N LEU A 100 -9.09 -1.87 -14.66
CA LEU A 100 -9.85 -1.56 -13.47
C LEU A 100 -11.36 -1.55 -13.74
N GLN A 101 -11.80 -0.88 -14.80
CA GLN A 101 -13.21 -0.87 -15.21
C GLN A 101 -13.72 -2.28 -15.54
N THR A 102 -12.94 -3.05 -16.29
CA THR A 102 -13.26 -4.44 -16.62
C THR A 102 -13.38 -5.31 -15.36
N SER A 103 -12.47 -5.14 -14.41
CA SER A 103 -12.54 -5.85 -13.12
C SER A 103 -13.80 -5.49 -12.34
N MET A 104 -14.17 -4.22 -12.30
CA MET A 104 -15.39 -3.76 -11.61
C MET A 104 -16.66 -4.30 -12.29
N GLN A 105 -16.72 -4.27 -13.61
CA GLN A 105 -17.87 -4.75 -14.38
C GLN A 105 -18.06 -6.27 -14.26
N SER A 106 -16.97 -7.03 -14.38
CA SER A 106 -17.00 -8.49 -14.26
C SER A 106 -17.12 -8.98 -12.81
N GLY A 107 -16.82 -8.14 -11.83
CA GLY A 107 -16.73 -8.52 -10.43
C GLY A 107 -15.54 -9.42 -10.09
N LYS A 108 -14.55 -9.52 -11.00
CA LYS A 108 -13.34 -10.32 -10.82
C LYS A 108 -12.14 -9.38 -10.90
N SER A 109 -11.41 -9.23 -9.81
CA SER A 109 -10.13 -8.53 -9.81
C SER A 109 -9.00 -9.49 -10.13
N ILE A 110 -8.07 -9.03 -10.99
CA ILE A 110 -6.82 -9.73 -11.28
C ILE A 110 -5.65 -9.18 -10.45
N TYR A 111 -5.88 -8.10 -9.71
CA TYR A 111 -4.94 -7.48 -8.78
C TYR A 111 -5.58 -7.33 -7.41
N ASP A 112 -4.77 -7.34 -6.36
CA ASP A 112 -5.20 -7.08 -4.98
C ASP A 112 -5.38 -5.58 -4.74
N GLY A 113 -4.61 -4.75 -5.46
CA GLY A 113 -4.69 -3.30 -5.39
C GLY A 113 -4.26 -2.64 -6.69
N TRP A 114 -4.55 -1.36 -6.82
CA TRP A 114 -4.14 -0.51 -7.94
C TRP A 114 -3.96 0.93 -7.50
N ILE A 115 -3.11 1.63 -8.24
CA ILE A 115 -2.94 3.07 -8.12
C ILE A 115 -3.60 3.69 -9.35
N SER A 116 -4.53 4.59 -9.14
CA SER A 116 -5.32 5.23 -10.20
C SER A 116 -5.71 6.64 -9.79
N ASP A 117 -6.09 7.45 -10.75
CA ASP A 117 -6.44 8.84 -10.53
C ASP A 117 -7.65 9.02 -9.61
N SER A 118 -7.57 10.03 -8.75
CA SER A 118 -8.64 10.36 -7.81
C SER A 118 -9.87 10.97 -8.49
N ASP A 119 -9.76 11.49 -9.71
CA ASP A 119 -10.89 12.02 -10.50
C ASP A 119 -11.91 10.93 -10.88
N LEU A 120 -11.47 9.66 -10.90
CA LEU A 120 -12.31 8.50 -11.17
C LEU A 120 -13.08 8.00 -9.94
N ILE A 121 -12.88 8.56 -8.75
CA ILE A 121 -13.50 8.05 -7.51
C ILE A 121 -15.02 8.03 -7.59
N GLY A 122 -15.64 9.02 -8.18
CA GLY A 122 -17.08 9.06 -8.37
C GLY A 122 -17.62 7.93 -9.25
N THR A 123 -16.86 7.53 -10.25
CA THR A 123 -17.16 6.37 -11.12
C THR A 123 -16.97 5.07 -10.34
N HIS A 124 -15.85 4.90 -9.69
CA HIS A 124 -15.54 3.71 -8.89
C HIS A 124 -16.54 3.51 -7.76
N TYR A 125 -16.93 4.59 -7.07
CA TYR A 125 -17.95 4.58 -6.03
C TYR A 125 -19.30 4.08 -6.57
N ARG A 126 -19.74 4.57 -7.74
CA ARG A 126 -21.01 4.14 -8.36
C ARG A 126 -21.01 2.67 -8.77
N TYR A 127 -19.87 2.11 -9.12
CA TYR A 127 -19.76 0.67 -9.36
C TYR A 127 -19.95 -0.17 -8.09
N GLY A 128 -19.75 0.39 -6.90
CA GLY A 128 -19.91 -0.29 -5.62
C GLY A 128 -18.97 -1.50 -5.44
N LYS A 129 -17.80 -1.47 -6.10
CA LYS A 129 -16.84 -2.58 -6.09
C LYS A 129 -15.51 -2.24 -5.44
N ILE A 130 -15.35 -1.01 -4.98
CA ILE A 130 -14.19 -0.57 -4.22
C ILE A 130 -14.48 -0.65 -2.72
N MET A 131 -13.41 -0.86 -1.96
CA MET A 131 -13.51 -1.00 -0.51
C MET A 131 -13.75 0.37 0.15
N ASN A 132 -14.73 0.42 1.04
CA ASN A 132 -14.89 1.55 1.96
C ASN A 132 -13.81 1.45 3.04
N LEU A 133 -12.74 2.22 2.90
CA LEU A 133 -11.60 2.16 3.81
C LEU A 133 -11.94 2.68 5.20
N THR A 134 -12.78 3.70 5.31
CA THR A 134 -13.21 4.23 6.62
C THR A 134 -13.87 3.13 7.46
N ASP A 135 -14.86 2.44 6.92
CA ASP A 135 -15.57 1.39 7.64
C ASP A 135 -14.72 0.14 7.84
N TYR A 136 -13.87 -0.19 6.85
CA TYR A 136 -12.95 -1.32 6.94
C TYR A 136 -11.94 -1.13 8.08
N MET A 137 -11.24 0.01 8.11
CA MET A 137 -10.25 0.30 9.16
C MET A 137 -10.85 0.41 10.56
N ALA A 138 -12.09 0.92 10.67
CA ALA A 138 -12.80 0.97 11.94
C ALA A 138 -13.33 -0.39 12.41
N GLY A 139 -13.56 -1.31 11.48
CA GLY A 139 -14.19 -2.61 11.72
C GLY A 139 -13.28 -3.80 11.48
N LYS A 140 -13.55 -4.54 10.39
CA LYS A 140 -12.88 -5.81 10.07
C LYS A 140 -11.37 -5.66 9.80
N GLY A 141 -10.94 -4.50 9.33
CA GLY A 141 -9.55 -4.18 9.05
C GLY A 141 -8.78 -3.58 10.22
N LYS A 142 -9.42 -3.39 11.38
CA LYS A 142 -8.80 -2.69 12.51
C LYS A 142 -7.49 -3.34 12.98
N GLU A 143 -7.43 -4.67 13.02
CA GLU A 143 -6.22 -5.40 13.39
C GLU A 143 -5.10 -5.33 12.33
N TRP A 144 -5.45 -4.96 11.09
CA TRP A 144 -4.57 -4.85 9.94
C TRP A 144 -4.22 -3.41 9.59
N THR A 145 -4.76 -2.45 10.34
CA THR A 145 -4.47 -1.03 10.17
C THR A 145 -3.36 -0.65 11.13
N ASN A 146 -2.24 -0.16 10.61
CA ASN A 146 -1.14 0.31 11.44
C ASN A 146 -1.62 1.46 12.35
N PRO A 147 -1.42 1.37 13.66
CA PRO A 147 -1.79 2.44 14.59
C PRO A 147 -1.10 3.78 14.30
N GLY A 148 0.08 3.75 13.65
CA GLY A 148 0.81 4.94 13.20
C GLY A 148 0.26 5.59 11.93
N LEU A 149 -0.72 4.95 11.26
CA LEU A 149 -1.34 5.52 10.06
C LEU A 149 -2.24 6.70 10.44
N ASP A 150 -1.72 7.91 10.34
CA ASP A 150 -2.47 9.14 10.58
C ASP A 150 -3.10 9.66 9.29
N ILE A 151 -4.35 9.28 9.06
CA ILE A 151 -5.13 9.72 7.88
C ILE A 151 -5.26 11.24 7.81
N LYS A 152 -5.19 11.94 8.94
CA LYS A 152 -5.34 13.40 8.98
C LYS A 152 -4.10 14.13 8.50
N ASP A 153 -2.96 13.47 8.54
CA ASP A 153 -1.69 14.01 8.03
C ASP A 153 -1.57 13.90 6.50
N PHE A 154 -2.41 13.08 5.87
CA PHE A 154 -2.42 12.98 4.40
C PHE A 154 -3.00 14.24 3.76
N ILE A 155 -2.25 14.83 2.85
CA ILE A 155 -2.72 15.91 1.99
C ILE A 155 -3.64 15.31 0.91
N GLY A 156 -4.78 15.97 0.61
CA GLY A 156 -5.65 15.57 -0.49
C GLY A 156 -6.67 14.49 -0.20
N THR A 157 -6.92 14.14 1.06
CA THR A 157 -7.98 13.18 1.42
C THR A 157 -9.37 13.59 0.93
N SER A 158 -9.62 14.88 0.67
CA SER A 158 -10.86 15.36 0.06
C SER A 158 -11.08 14.81 -1.35
N PHE A 159 -10.01 14.55 -2.12
CA PHE A 159 -10.09 13.95 -3.45
C PHE A 159 -10.35 12.44 -3.43
N THR A 160 -10.07 11.80 -2.32
CA THR A 160 -10.24 10.34 -2.13
C THR A 160 -11.46 9.99 -1.28
N THR A 161 -12.27 11.01 -0.95
CA THR A 161 -13.52 10.89 -0.21
C THR A 161 -14.70 10.90 -1.17
N ALA A 162 -15.56 9.89 -1.08
CA ALA A 162 -16.74 9.77 -1.92
C ALA A 162 -17.92 10.64 -1.40
N PRO A 163 -19.03 10.76 -2.16
CA PRO A 163 -20.19 11.58 -1.76
C PRO A 163 -20.84 11.21 -0.43
N ASP A 164 -20.61 10.01 0.07
CA ASP A 164 -21.08 9.55 1.39
C ASP A 164 -20.19 10.02 2.56
N GLY A 165 -19.16 10.82 2.27
CA GLY A 165 -18.21 11.33 3.24
C GLY A 165 -17.18 10.31 3.73
N LYS A 166 -17.07 9.16 3.07
CA LYS A 166 -16.15 8.10 3.44
C LYS A 166 -14.97 7.98 2.47
N LEU A 167 -13.84 7.54 3.01
CA LEU A 167 -12.60 7.33 2.27
C LEU A 167 -12.65 5.99 1.51
N TYR A 168 -12.31 6.03 0.22
CA TYR A 168 -12.25 4.84 -0.65
C TYR A 168 -10.88 4.64 -1.32
N GLN A 169 -10.01 5.63 -1.22
CA GLN A 169 -8.61 5.58 -1.66
C GLN A 169 -7.73 6.20 -0.57
N LEU A 170 -6.45 5.84 -0.56
CA LEU A 170 -5.43 6.59 0.16
C LEU A 170 -4.68 7.45 -0.86
N PRO A 171 -4.35 8.70 -0.52
CA PRO A 171 -3.47 9.51 -1.37
C PRO A 171 -2.10 8.85 -1.45
N ASP A 172 -1.59 8.71 -2.67
CA ASP A 172 -0.27 8.21 -2.94
C ASP A 172 0.69 9.37 -3.25
N GLN A 173 0.38 10.12 -4.28
CA GLN A 173 1.13 11.30 -4.69
C GLN A 173 0.19 12.44 -5.08
N GLN A 174 0.72 13.67 -5.08
CA GLN A 174 0.00 14.85 -5.54
C GLN A 174 0.81 15.61 -6.57
N PHE A 175 0.12 16.09 -7.61
CA PHE A 175 0.68 16.95 -8.63
C PHE A 175 0.12 18.36 -8.51
N ALA A 176 0.97 19.36 -8.71
CA ALA A 176 0.55 20.71 -9.01
C ALA A 176 0.54 20.90 -10.52
N ASN A 177 -0.64 20.99 -11.11
CA ASN A 177 -0.78 21.32 -12.53
C ASN A 177 -0.70 22.85 -12.70
N LEU A 178 0.28 23.30 -13.50
CA LEU A 178 0.43 24.69 -13.87
C LEU A 178 0.05 24.88 -15.34
N TYR A 179 -0.77 25.88 -15.60
CA TYR A 179 -1.05 26.29 -16.97
C TYR A 179 0.04 27.26 -17.45
N TRP A 180 0.59 27.00 -18.62
CA TRP A 180 1.54 27.89 -19.30
C TRP A 180 0.80 28.69 -20.36
N PHE A 181 0.96 30.04 -20.33
CA PHE A 181 0.36 30.94 -21.29
C PHE A 181 1.41 31.46 -22.28
#